data_355a5a5513afef00e39af345b5adc587
#
_entry.id   355a5a5513afef00e39af345b5adc587
#
_cell.length_a   1.000
_cell.length_b   1.000
_cell.length_c   1.000
_cell.angle_alpha   90.00
_cell.angle_beta   90.00
_cell.angle_gamma   90.00
#
_symmetry.space_group_name_H-M   'P 1'
#
loop_
_entity.id
_entity.type
_entity.pdbx_description
1 polymer ?
#
loop_
_entity_poly.entity_id
_entity_poly.type
_entity_poly.pdbx_seq_one_letter_code
_entity_poly.pdbx_strand_id
1 'polypeptide(L)'
;TPGMIMTAIDMVNRLGGNFRWQHLPVPFEVYADGIDLVVFEEFGAGAAALHLRDEVERNELLRDESYRREFRKQYESKFGMRVWQRDFFDAEIVGCPDESVVGKSFGQVGLDRGGLHPVDTLLDLVLEHGTALRWRTTISNQRPEVLKKLARDPGIQMGFSDAGAHLRNMAFYNMNLRLLRHVQQAQKAGKPFMTAEQAVHRLTGELADWYRIDAGHLRIGDRADIVVIDPERLDESLEDYAEAPVEQYGGLSRMVNRNDETVRAVFVGGRAVFVDGESTDLVGAQRTGRFLRAAHKAPAHTIQESELSSVS
;
A
#
# COMPACT_ATOMS: atom_id res chain seq x y z
N THR A 1 -15.71 11.80 -2.54
CA THR A 1 -16.24 10.76 -1.63
C THR A 1 -16.45 9.45 -2.38
N PRO A 2 -16.37 8.26 -1.74
CA PRO A 2 -16.61 6.97 -2.42
C PRO A 2 -17.92 6.92 -3.21
N GLY A 3 -19.00 7.53 -2.69
CA GLY A 3 -20.29 7.58 -3.39
C GLY A 3 -20.26 8.28 -4.75
N MET A 4 -19.50 9.37 -4.89
CA MET A 4 -19.37 10.08 -6.18
C MET A 4 -18.61 9.20 -7.21
N ILE A 5 -17.56 8.50 -6.76
CA ILE A 5 -16.78 7.60 -7.61
C ILE A 5 -17.67 6.46 -8.10
N MET A 6 -18.44 5.83 -7.22
CA MET A 6 -19.37 4.76 -7.57
C MET A 6 -20.41 5.23 -8.60
N THR A 7 -20.98 6.41 -8.41
CA THR A 7 -21.92 7.00 -9.37
C THR A 7 -21.28 7.24 -10.74
N ALA A 8 -20.03 7.70 -10.78
CA ALA A 8 -19.31 7.91 -12.04
C ALA A 8 -19.04 6.58 -12.77
N ILE A 9 -18.64 5.53 -12.04
CA ILE A 9 -18.44 4.17 -12.58
C ILE A 9 -19.74 3.66 -13.22
N ASP A 10 -20.84 3.73 -12.48
CA ASP A 10 -22.16 3.30 -12.95
C ASP A 10 -22.59 4.06 -14.21
N MET A 11 -22.39 5.36 -14.23
CA MET A 11 -22.75 6.20 -15.38
C MET A 11 -21.95 5.81 -16.65
N VAL A 12 -20.62 5.66 -16.52
CA VAL A 12 -19.77 5.28 -17.66
C VAL A 12 -20.15 3.89 -18.16
N ASN A 13 -20.38 2.94 -17.26
CA ASN A 13 -20.69 1.54 -17.63
C ASN A 13 -22.10 1.42 -18.24
N ARG A 14 -23.10 2.22 -17.81
CA ARG A 14 -24.42 2.30 -18.48
C ARG A 14 -24.36 2.85 -19.90
N LEU A 15 -23.35 3.67 -20.21
CA LEU A 15 -23.10 4.20 -21.56
C LEU A 15 -22.28 3.21 -22.42
N GLY A 16 -22.10 1.97 -21.99
CA GLY A 16 -21.37 0.94 -22.73
C GLY A 16 -19.87 0.93 -22.47
N GLY A 17 -19.39 1.71 -21.49
CA GLY A 17 -18.00 1.66 -21.03
C GLY A 17 -17.70 0.39 -20.25
N ASN A 18 -16.40 0.11 -20.09
CA ASN A 18 -15.91 -0.94 -19.20
C ASN A 18 -14.90 -0.32 -18.23
N PHE A 19 -15.40 0.46 -17.30
CA PHE A 19 -14.60 1.23 -16.35
C PHE A 19 -14.65 0.60 -14.98
N ARG A 20 -13.48 0.46 -14.34
CA ARG A 20 -13.31 0.09 -12.93
C ARG A 20 -12.37 1.04 -12.26
N TRP A 21 -12.63 1.34 -11.00
CA TRP A 21 -11.72 2.12 -10.17
C TRP A 21 -10.73 1.21 -9.48
N GLN A 22 -9.45 1.59 -9.45
CA GLN A 22 -8.44 0.89 -8.66
C GLN A 22 -8.49 1.34 -7.20
N HIS A 23 -8.32 0.41 -6.30
CA HIS A 23 -8.35 0.66 -4.86
C HIS A 23 -7.27 -0.13 -4.13
N LEU A 24 -6.56 0.54 -3.22
CA LEU A 24 -5.68 -0.09 -2.25
C LEU A 24 -6.55 -0.60 -1.08
N PRO A 25 -6.65 -1.91 -0.85
CA PRO A 25 -7.59 -2.49 0.12
C PRO A 25 -7.14 -2.42 1.58
N VAL A 26 -6.11 -1.63 1.88
CA VAL A 26 -5.50 -1.48 3.20
C VAL A 26 -5.34 -0.01 3.56
N PRO A 27 -5.12 0.36 4.84
CA PRO A 27 -4.75 1.72 5.22
C PRO A 27 -3.56 2.22 4.40
N PHE A 28 -3.65 3.47 3.94
CA PHE A 28 -2.60 4.08 3.14
C PHE A 28 -1.60 4.77 4.06
N GLU A 29 -0.69 3.98 4.59
CA GLU A 29 0.37 4.41 5.50
C GLU A 29 1.62 4.78 4.70
N VAL A 30 2.22 5.90 5.04
CA VAL A 30 3.43 6.41 4.39
C VAL A 30 4.50 6.74 5.43
N TYR A 31 5.74 6.63 4.99
CA TYR A 31 6.94 6.93 5.78
C TYR A 31 7.67 8.12 5.18
N ALA A 32 8.34 8.89 6.03
CA ALA A 32 9.10 10.07 5.63
C ALA A 32 10.46 10.12 6.31
N ASP A 33 11.43 10.68 5.60
CA ASP A 33 12.75 11.06 6.13
C ASP A 33 12.74 12.57 6.36
N GLY A 34 12.69 13.02 7.62
CA GLY A 34 12.58 14.44 7.94
C GLY A 34 11.32 15.07 7.36
N ILE A 35 11.51 16.09 6.50
CA ILE A 35 10.41 16.80 5.81
C ILE A 35 10.07 16.19 4.43
N ASP A 36 10.78 15.14 3.98
CA ASP A 36 10.61 14.59 2.64
C ASP A 36 9.36 13.69 2.55
N LEU A 37 8.21 14.33 2.44
CA LEU A 37 6.93 13.66 2.23
C LEU A 37 6.03 14.50 1.32
N VAL A 38 5.66 13.96 0.17
CA VAL A 38 4.88 14.65 -0.87
C VAL A 38 3.55 15.25 -0.38
N VAL A 39 2.96 14.74 0.69
CA VAL A 39 1.71 15.30 1.25
C VAL A 39 1.88 16.71 1.82
N PHE A 40 3.11 17.18 2.04
CA PHE A 40 3.36 18.58 2.38
C PHE A 40 3.05 19.54 1.23
N GLU A 41 2.95 19.07 -0.02
CA GLU A 41 2.49 19.89 -1.16
C GLU A 41 1.03 20.35 -1.05
N GLU A 42 0.23 19.70 -0.19
CA GLU A 42 -1.16 20.09 0.01
C GLU A 42 -1.35 21.50 0.61
N PHE A 43 -0.32 22.13 1.11
CA PHE A 43 -0.37 23.49 1.66
C PHE A 43 0.96 24.23 1.47
N GLY A 44 0.86 25.56 1.24
CA GLY A 44 1.98 26.37 0.78
C GLY A 44 3.21 26.36 1.68
N ALA A 45 3.04 26.41 3.02
CA ALA A 45 4.16 26.34 3.95
C ALA A 45 4.86 24.96 3.90
N GLY A 46 4.09 23.88 3.79
CA GLY A 46 4.64 22.54 3.61
C GLY A 46 5.42 22.41 2.30
N ALA A 47 4.82 22.85 1.19
CA ALA A 47 5.45 22.84 -0.13
C ALA A 47 6.76 23.64 -0.14
N ALA A 48 6.79 24.82 0.51
CA ALA A 48 7.99 25.64 0.60
C ALA A 48 9.18 24.91 1.24
N ALA A 49 8.96 24.21 2.36
CA ALA A 49 10.00 23.42 3.01
C ALA A 49 10.42 22.21 2.18
N LEU A 50 9.45 21.48 1.58
CA LEU A 50 9.68 20.28 0.79
C LEU A 50 10.53 20.56 -0.45
N HIS A 51 10.25 21.67 -1.16
CA HIS A 51 10.94 21.99 -2.41
C HIS A 51 12.26 22.74 -2.24
N LEU A 52 12.54 23.26 -1.06
CA LEU A 52 13.81 23.90 -0.76
C LEU A 52 14.89 22.83 -0.53
N ARG A 53 15.66 22.55 -1.59
CA ARG A 53 16.62 21.44 -1.61
C ARG A 53 17.91 21.73 -0.87
N ASP A 54 18.33 22.99 -0.83
CA ASP A 54 19.50 23.39 -0.05
C ASP A 54 19.20 23.27 1.44
N GLU A 55 20.00 22.49 2.14
CA GLU A 55 19.76 22.20 3.55
C GLU A 55 19.96 23.45 4.44
N VAL A 56 20.90 24.30 4.12
CA VAL A 56 21.17 25.51 4.90
C VAL A 56 19.99 26.46 4.78
N GLU A 57 19.58 26.76 3.55
CA GLU A 57 18.43 27.63 3.28
C GLU A 57 17.14 27.08 3.88
N ARG A 58 16.93 25.78 3.76
CA ARG A 58 15.78 25.11 4.37
C ARG A 58 15.79 25.24 5.88
N ASN A 59 16.94 25.01 6.53
CA ASN A 59 17.06 25.11 7.97
C ASN A 59 16.89 26.56 8.46
N GLU A 60 17.29 27.57 7.69
CA GLU A 60 16.97 28.97 7.97
C GLU A 60 15.46 29.23 7.91
N LEU A 61 14.79 28.73 6.87
CA LEU A 61 13.34 28.83 6.75
C LEU A 61 12.63 28.15 7.94
N LEU A 62 13.03 26.94 8.34
CA LEU A 62 12.42 26.21 9.44
C LEU A 62 12.63 26.87 10.81
N ARG A 63 13.63 27.76 10.96
CA ARG A 63 13.85 28.57 12.18
C ARG A 63 13.05 29.87 12.20
N ASP A 64 12.58 30.34 11.05
CA ASP A 64 11.86 31.63 10.97
C ASP A 64 10.48 31.55 11.67
N GLU A 65 10.27 32.41 12.66
CA GLU A 65 9.06 32.44 13.45
C GLU A 65 7.82 32.83 12.65
N SER A 66 7.95 33.61 11.60
CA SER A 66 6.80 33.99 10.74
C SER A 66 6.38 32.82 9.87
N TYR A 67 7.36 32.05 9.38
CA TYR A 67 7.13 30.80 8.66
C TYR A 67 6.45 29.74 9.55
N ARG A 68 6.94 29.54 10.77
CA ARG A 68 6.34 28.58 11.74
C ARG A 68 4.89 28.95 12.07
N ARG A 69 4.58 30.23 12.27
CA ARG A 69 3.19 30.68 12.48
C ARG A 69 2.30 30.37 11.27
N GLU A 70 2.78 30.60 10.07
CA GLU A 70 2.00 30.33 8.86
C GLU A 70 1.84 28.81 8.65
N PHE A 71 2.87 28.01 8.94
CA PHE A 71 2.79 26.55 8.89
C PHE A 71 1.73 26.02 9.86
N ARG A 72 1.74 26.47 11.15
CA ARG A 72 0.71 26.08 12.14
C ARG A 72 -0.69 26.44 11.66
N LYS A 73 -0.88 27.67 11.20
CA LYS A 73 -2.17 28.16 10.68
C LYS A 73 -2.69 27.30 9.51
N GLN A 74 -1.81 26.94 8.57
CA GLN A 74 -2.18 26.12 7.42
C GLN A 74 -2.40 24.65 7.82
N TYR A 75 -1.62 24.14 8.74
CA TYR A 75 -1.81 22.81 9.33
C TYR A 75 -3.19 22.69 10.01
N GLU A 76 -3.57 23.65 10.82
CA GLU A 76 -4.85 23.67 11.56
C GLU A 76 -6.06 23.99 10.66
N SER A 77 -5.83 24.63 9.52
CA SER A 77 -6.91 25.02 8.61
C SER A 77 -7.72 23.79 8.19
N LYS A 78 -9.03 23.84 8.37
CA LYS A 78 -9.99 22.81 7.94
C LYS A 78 -10.52 23.05 6.51
N PHE A 79 -10.10 24.11 5.87
CA PHE A 79 -10.53 24.49 4.52
C PHE A 79 -9.58 23.92 3.46
N GLY A 80 -10.12 23.59 2.30
CA GLY A 80 -9.40 23.05 1.16
C GLY A 80 -9.54 21.54 1.00
N MET A 81 -9.12 21.05 -0.16
CA MET A 81 -9.03 19.59 -0.40
C MET A 81 -7.87 19.03 0.41
N ARG A 82 -8.12 17.90 1.07
CA ARG A 82 -7.12 17.18 1.84
C ARG A 82 -7.21 15.70 1.51
N VAL A 83 -6.09 15.10 1.21
CA VAL A 83 -5.90 13.66 1.25
C VAL A 83 -5.42 13.28 2.64
N TRP A 84 -4.38 13.97 3.13
CA TRP A 84 -3.82 13.75 4.45
C TRP A 84 -4.59 14.51 5.55
N GLN A 85 -4.93 13.81 6.65
CA GLN A 85 -5.64 14.42 7.78
C GLN A 85 -4.79 15.44 8.56
N ARG A 86 -3.47 15.40 8.38
CA ARG A 86 -2.49 16.26 9.06
C ARG A 86 -2.58 16.13 10.58
N ASP A 87 -2.71 14.90 11.06
CA ASP A 87 -2.75 14.62 12.49
C ASP A 87 -1.37 14.19 12.97
N PHE A 88 -0.65 15.12 13.58
CA PHE A 88 0.66 14.83 14.16
C PHE A 88 0.60 14.10 15.52
N PHE A 89 -0.59 13.80 16.04
CA PHE A 89 -0.77 12.81 17.10
C PHE A 89 -0.90 11.39 16.54
N ASP A 90 -1.22 11.22 15.26
CA ASP A 90 -1.17 9.94 14.52
C ASP A 90 0.22 9.70 13.87
N ALA A 91 1.03 10.75 13.69
CA ALA A 91 2.35 10.65 13.07
C ALA A 91 3.39 10.17 14.08
N GLU A 92 3.82 8.91 13.93
CA GLU A 92 4.74 8.21 14.85
C GLU A 92 6.18 8.25 14.34
N ILE A 93 7.11 8.53 15.22
CA ILE A 93 8.55 8.48 14.97
C ILE A 93 9.00 7.03 15.08
N VAL A 94 9.47 6.45 13.97
CA VAL A 94 9.91 5.04 13.90
C VAL A 94 11.42 4.88 13.94
N GLY A 95 12.17 5.97 13.78
CA GLY A 95 13.62 5.99 13.89
C GLY A 95 14.14 7.41 14.08
N CYS A 96 15.07 7.58 15.00
CA CYS A 96 15.72 8.86 15.28
C CYS A 96 17.03 8.59 16.04
N PRO A 97 18.10 9.39 15.85
CA PRO A 97 19.29 9.33 16.71
C PRO A 97 18.98 9.56 18.19
N ASP A 98 17.95 10.34 18.48
CA ASP A 98 17.40 10.45 19.85
C ASP A 98 16.39 9.32 20.08
N GLU A 99 16.84 8.23 20.68
CA GLU A 99 16.05 7.06 21.06
C GLU A 99 14.84 7.39 21.94
N SER A 100 14.91 8.51 22.70
CA SER A 100 13.85 8.87 23.66
C SER A 100 12.53 9.30 23.01
N VAL A 101 12.57 9.65 21.73
CA VAL A 101 11.39 10.05 20.92
C VAL A 101 10.85 8.91 20.06
N VAL A 102 11.58 7.82 19.88
CA VAL A 102 11.14 6.68 19.05
C VAL A 102 9.92 6.00 19.68
N GLY A 103 8.94 5.66 18.84
CA GLY A 103 7.64 5.09 19.26
C GLY A 103 6.63 6.13 19.74
N LYS A 104 6.99 7.42 19.77
CA LYS A 104 6.08 8.51 20.13
C LYS A 104 5.62 9.27 18.89
N SER A 105 4.45 9.90 18.98
CA SER A 105 4.01 10.86 17.96
C SER A 105 4.65 12.23 18.18
N PHE A 106 4.68 13.09 17.16
CA PHE A 106 5.13 14.48 17.32
C PHE A 106 4.30 15.23 18.35
N GLY A 107 3.00 14.95 18.42
CA GLY A 107 2.14 15.53 19.44
C GLY A 107 2.55 15.10 20.84
N GLN A 108 2.85 13.82 21.06
CA GLN A 108 3.29 13.33 22.37
C GLN A 108 4.65 13.92 22.77
N VAL A 109 5.61 13.94 21.84
CA VAL A 109 6.93 14.57 22.10
C VAL A 109 6.77 16.06 22.46
N GLY A 110 5.86 16.77 21.76
CA GLY A 110 5.57 18.17 22.07
C GLY A 110 5.02 18.36 23.48
N LEU A 111 4.12 17.49 23.94
CA LEU A 111 3.63 17.49 25.32
C LEU A 111 4.76 17.23 26.32
N ASP A 112 5.60 16.24 26.06
CA ASP A 112 6.74 15.89 26.90
C ASP A 112 7.78 17.04 27.00
N ARG A 113 7.93 17.83 25.93
CA ARG A 113 8.81 19.02 25.85
C ARG A 113 8.17 20.32 26.38
N GLY A 114 7.14 20.21 27.22
CA GLY A 114 6.52 21.36 27.89
C GLY A 114 5.31 21.95 27.17
N GLY A 115 4.64 21.21 26.32
CA GLY A 115 3.42 21.62 25.62
C GLY A 115 3.69 22.35 24.31
N LEU A 116 4.78 22.00 23.62
CA LEU A 116 5.05 22.52 22.27
C LEU A 116 3.96 22.11 21.28
N HIS A 117 3.68 22.99 20.34
CA HIS A 117 2.77 22.66 19.23
C HIS A 117 3.38 21.51 18.37
N PRO A 118 2.58 20.51 17.94
CA PRO A 118 3.10 19.36 17.17
C PRO A 118 3.88 19.75 15.91
N VAL A 119 3.49 20.84 15.25
CA VAL A 119 4.24 21.39 14.10
C VAL A 119 5.64 21.84 14.54
N ASP A 120 5.75 22.59 15.64
CA ASP A 120 7.04 23.04 16.12
C ASP A 120 7.93 21.86 16.51
N THR A 121 7.34 20.84 17.12
CA THR A 121 8.05 19.59 17.45
C THR A 121 8.60 18.90 16.20
N LEU A 122 7.80 18.77 15.14
CA LEU A 122 8.28 18.23 13.86
C LEU A 122 9.46 19.08 13.32
N LEU A 123 9.28 20.41 13.24
CA LEU A 123 10.29 21.32 12.67
C LEU A 123 11.58 21.31 13.48
N ASP A 124 11.49 21.26 14.81
CA ASP A 124 12.66 21.16 15.70
C ASP A 124 13.40 19.84 15.50
N LEU A 125 12.70 18.70 15.46
CA LEU A 125 13.31 17.40 15.22
C LEU A 125 13.93 17.29 13.81
N VAL A 126 13.32 17.94 12.80
CA VAL A 126 13.92 18.04 11.45
C VAL A 126 15.20 18.89 11.49
N LEU A 127 15.23 19.98 12.24
CA LEU A 127 16.44 20.81 12.41
C LEU A 127 17.54 20.08 13.17
N GLU A 128 17.17 19.26 14.16
CA GLU A 128 18.10 18.51 15.00
C GLU A 128 18.69 17.28 14.29
N HIS A 129 17.89 16.58 13.49
CA HIS A 129 18.24 15.25 12.97
C HIS A 129 18.15 15.10 11.45
N GLY A 130 17.61 16.09 10.73
CA GLY A 130 17.49 16.06 9.27
C GLY A 130 16.76 14.81 8.76
N THR A 131 17.35 14.14 7.78
CA THR A 131 16.83 12.91 7.18
C THR A 131 17.01 11.66 8.04
N ALA A 132 17.75 11.75 9.15
CA ALA A 132 17.85 10.65 10.12
C ALA A 132 16.59 10.54 11.00
N LEU A 133 15.71 11.55 10.99
CA LEU A 133 14.38 11.47 11.58
C LEU A 133 13.48 10.67 10.64
N ARG A 134 13.13 9.46 11.03
CA ARG A 134 12.21 8.57 10.29
C ARG A 134 10.86 8.50 11.00
N TRP A 135 9.77 8.77 10.30
CA TRP A 135 8.42 8.74 10.89
C TRP A 135 7.38 8.24 9.89
N ARG A 136 6.20 7.88 10.36
CA ARG A 136 5.09 7.38 9.58
C ARG A 136 3.78 8.07 9.92
N THR A 137 2.85 8.10 8.99
CA THR A 137 1.47 8.56 9.19
C THR A 137 0.52 7.89 8.22
N THR A 138 -0.75 7.79 8.58
CA THR A 138 -1.79 7.27 7.69
C THR A 138 -2.45 8.43 6.95
N ILE A 139 -2.31 8.48 5.63
CA ILE A 139 -2.86 9.57 4.82
C ILE A 139 -4.30 9.32 4.36
N SER A 140 -4.71 8.06 4.16
CA SER A 140 -6.07 7.72 3.73
C SER A 140 -6.45 6.28 4.11
N ASN A 141 -7.67 5.86 3.76
CA ASN A 141 -8.18 4.51 3.99
C ASN A 141 -8.32 4.11 5.48
N GLN A 142 -8.50 5.08 6.37
CA GLN A 142 -8.60 4.85 7.82
C GLN A 142 -9.97 4.32 8.28
N ARG A 143 -10.93 4.12 7.36
CA ARG A 143 -12.31 3.71 7.68
C ARG A 143 -12.55 2.24 7.30
N PRO A 144 -12.41 1.27 8.22
CA PRO A 144 -12.50 -0.16 7.92
C PRO A 144 -13.80 -0.57 7.24
N GLU A 145 -14.94 0.01 7.64
CA GLU A 145 -16.23 -0.34 7.04
C GLU A 145 -16.37 0.16 5.59
N VAL A 146 -15.69 1.27 5.25
CA VAL A 146 -15.62 1.74 3.87
C VAL A 146 -14.72 0.82 3.04
N LEU A 147 -13.57 0.42 3.56
CA LEU A 147 -12.67 -0.55 2.90
C LEU A 147 -13.39 -1.86 2.59
N LYS A 148 -14.10 -2.43 3.57
CA LYS A 148 -14.91 -3.65 3.39
C LYS A 148 -15.98 -3.49 2.30
N LYS A 149 -16.65 -2.33 2.27
CA LYS A 149 -17.66 -2.02 1.23
C LYS A 149 -17.01 -1.95 -0.15
N LEU A 150 -15.89 -1.24 -0.30
CA LEU A 150 -15.18 -1.09 -1.58
C LEU A 150 -14.59 -2.42 -2.04
N ALA A 151 -14.06 -3.25 -1.13
CA ALA A 151 -13.55 -4.57 -1.46
C ALA A 151 -14.62 -5.51 -2.03
N ARG A 152 -15.88 -5.32 -1.72
CA ARG A 152 -17.03 -6.11 -2.24
C ARG A 152 -17.58 -5.61 -3.56
N ASP A 153 -17.28 -4.39 -3.94
CA ASP A 153 -17.90 -3.75 -5.08
C ASP A 153 -17.27 -4.19 -6.40
N PRO A 154 -18.03 -4.76 -7.35
CA PRO A 154 -17.49 -5.24 -8.63
C PRO A 154 -17.00 -4.11 -9.54
N GLY A 155 -17.44 -2.86 -9.34
CA GLY A 155 -16.92 -1.68 -10.03
C GLY A 155 -15.55 -1.23 -9.54
N ILE A 156 -15.07 -1.80 -8.43
CA ILE A 156 -13.79 -1.49 -7.82
C ILE A 156 -12.87 -2.70 -7.97
N GLN A 157 -11.73 -2.54 -8.62
CA GLN A 157 -10.71 -3.59 -8.64
C GLN A 157 -9.70 -3.38 -7.49
N MET A 158 -9.33 -4.47 -6.85
CA MET A 158 -8.26 -4.46 -5.85
C MET A 158 -6.93 -4.41 -6.58
N GLY A 159 -6.14 -3.41 -6.30
CA GLY A 159 -4.82 -3.43 -6.84
C GLY A 159 -4.22 -2.17 -7.40
N PHE A 160 -3.58 -1.40 -6.58
CA PHE A 160 -2.36 -0.69 -6.91
C PHE A 160 -1.51 -0.58 -5.64
N SER A 161 -0.19 -0.64 -5.78
CA SER A 161 0.71 -0.52 -4.63
C SER A 161 1.43 0.82 -4.60
N ASP A 162 1.47 1.52 -5.74
CA ASP A 162 2.24 2.77 -5.94
C ASP A 162 3.73 2.68 -5.51
N ALA A 163 4.16 1.48 -5.16
CA ALA A 163 5.44 1.22 -4.51
C ALA A 163 6.64 1.36 -5.44
N GLY A 164 6.43 1.31 -6.76
CA GLY A 164 7.50 1.45 -7.75
C GLY A 164 8.07 2.87 -7.83
N ALA A 165 7.28 3.89 -7.48
CA ALA A 165 7.68 5.30 -7.52
C ALA A 165 8.17 5.82 -6.16
N HIS A 166 7.74 5.20 -5.06
CA HIS A 166 7.92 5.72 -3.69
C HIS A 166 8.70 4.76 -2.81
N LEU A 167 9.90 4.38 -3.25
CA LEU A 167 10.74 3.34 -2.64
C LEU A 167 11.04 3.56 -1.16
N ARG A 168 11.15 4.83 -0.72
CA ARG A 168 11.39 5.20 0.68
C ARG A 168 10.12 5.41 1.48
N ASN A 169 8.98 5.64 0.82
CA ASN A 169 7.79 6.13 1.49
C ASN A 169 6.74 5.05 1.72
N MET A 170 6.71 3.97 0.93
CA MET A 170 5.68 2.94 1.07
C MET A 170 6.10 1.59 0.51
N ALA A 171 5.45 0.52 1.02
CA ALA A 171 5.65 -0.85 0.57
C ALA A 171 4.34 -1.64 0.65
N PHE A 172 3.45 -1.43 -0.32
CA PHE A 172 2.19 -2.17 -0.41
C PHE A 172 2.28 -3.38 -1.34
N TYR A 173 3.47 -3.94 -1.54
CA TYR A 173 3.68 -5.10 -2.41
C TYR A 173 2.86 -6.32 -1.98
N ASN A 174 2.59 -6.45 -0.67
CA ASN A 174 1.83 -7.53 -0.07
C ASN A 174 0.36 -7.18 0.22
N MET A 175 -0.19 -6.14 -0.40
CA MET A 175 -1.59 -5.72 -0.17
C MET A 175 -2.60 -6.86 -0.37
N ASN A 176 -2.30 -7.81 -1.27
CA ASN A 176 -3.14 -8.97 -1.53
C ASN A 176 -3.20 -9.90 -0.30
N LEU A 177 -2.06 -10.18 0.33
CA LEU A 177 -2.00 -10.97 1.57
C LEU A 177 -2.70 -10.24 2.72
N ARG A 178 -2.52 -8.93 2.83
CA ARG A 178 -3.19 -8.11 3.84
C ARG A 178 -4.71 -8.08 3.66
N LEU A 179 -5.22 -8.07 2.42
CA LEU A 179 -6.66 -8.23 2.16
C LEU A 179 -7.15 -9.61 2.62
N LEU A 180 -6.43 -10.69 2.30
CA LEU A 180 -6.77 -12.05 2.75
C LEU A 180 -6.78 -12.15 4.28
N ARG A 181 -5.80 -11.53 4.96
CA ARG A 181 -5.78 -11.40 6.42
C ARG A 181 -7.03 -10.70 6.95
N HIS A 182 -7.41 -9.54 6.38
CA HIS A 182 -8.61 -8.81 6.80
C HIS A 182 -9.89 -9.65 6.64
N VAL A 183 -9.98 -10.42 5.57
CA VAL A 183 -11.12 -11.34 5.34
C VAL A 183 -11.12 -12.43 6.41
N GLN A 184 -10.00 -13.07 6.68
CA GLN A 184 -9.86 -14.11 7.69
C GLN A 184 -10.18 -13.58 9.09
N GLN A 185 -9.67 -12.41 9.47
CA GLN A 185 -9.95 -11.76 10.75
C GLN A 185 -11.43 -11.43 10.92
N ALA A 186 -12.08 -10.92 9.88
CA ALA A 186 -13.51 -10.63 9.90
C ALA A 186 -14.34 -11.91 10.07
N GLN A 187 -13.92 -13.00 9.45
CA GLN A 187 -14.55 -14.31 9.60
C GLN A 187 -14.38 -14.85 11.02
N LYS A 188 -13.17 -14.84 11.58
CA LYS A 188 -12.88 -15.23 12.96
C LYS A 188 -13.67 -14.40 13.99
N ALA A 189 -13.87 -13.11 13.71
CA ALA A 189 -14.65 -12.20 14.55
C ALA A 189 -16.19 -12.35 14.39
N GLY A 190 -16.67 -13.27 13.56
CA GLY A 190 -18.12 -13.47 13.31
C GLY A 190 -18.79 -12.32 12.53
N LYS A 191 -18.02 -11.49 11.85
CA LYS A 191 -18.47 -10.34 11.04
C LYS A 191 -17.91 -10.39 9.62
N PRO A 192 -18.10 -11.51 8.87
CA PRO A 192 -17.54 -11.67 7.54
C PRO A 192 -18.17 -10.65 6.59
N PHE A 193 -17.35 -10.08 5.71
CA PHE A 193 -17.81 -9.22 4.62
C PHE A 193 -17.65 -9.86 3.25
N MET A 194 -16.81 -10.89 3.12
CA MET A 194 -16.70 -11.80 1.97
C MET A 194 -16.08 -13.12 2.43
N THR A 195 -16.13 -14.16 1.58
CA THR A 195 -15.42 -15.42 1.83
C THR A 195 -13.98 -15.34 1.34
N ALA A 196 -13.13 -16.28 1.77
CA ALA A 196 -11.76 -16.39 1.29
C ALA A 196 -11.71 -16.64 -0.24
N GLU A 197 -12.61 -17.49 -0.75
CA GLU A 197 -12.71 -17.80 -2.18
C GLU A 197 -13.10 -16.56 -2.99
N GLN A 198 -14.05 -15.76 -2.48
CA GLN A 198 -14.40 -14.48 -3.11
C GLN A 198 -13.22 -13.52 -3.15
N ALA A 199 -12.47 -13.42 -2.06
CA ALA A 199 -11.29 -12.56 -2.01
C ALA A 199 -10.20 -13.03 -3.00
N VAL A 200 -9.91 -14.32 -3.04
CA VAL A 200 -8.97 -14.90 -4.02
C VAL A 200 -9.43 -14.63 -5.45
N HIS A 201 -10.71 -14.88 -5.76
CA HIS A 201 -11.25 -14.60 -7.09
C HIS A 201 -11.12 -13.13 -7.49
N ARG A 202 -11.39 -12.20 -6.56
CA ARG A 202 -11.21 -10.75 -6.78
C ARG A 202 -9.77 -10.34 -7.08
N LEU A 203 -8.79 -11.07 -6.54
CA LEU A 203 -7.36 -10.82 -6.72
C LEU A 203 -6.75 -11.54 -7.92
N THR A 204 -7.46 -12.49 -8.53
CA THR A 204 -6.93 -13.37 -9.58
C THR A 204 -7.86 -13.42 -10.81
N GLY A 205 -8.80 -14.36 -10.84
CA GLY A 205 -9.67 -14.65 -12.00
C GLY A 205 -10.47 -13.44 -12.46
N GLU A 206 -11.06 -12.68 -11.55
CA GLU A 206 -11.84 -11.48 -11.90
C GLU A 206 -10.99 -10.43 -12.63
N LEU A 207 -9.75 -10.22 -12.18
CA LEU A 207 -8.82 -9.28 -12.84
C LEU A 207 -8.38 -9.81 -14.19
N ALA A 208 -8.02 -11.09 -14.27
CA ALA A 208 -7.59 -11.73 -15.50
C ALA A 208 -8.68 -11.67 -16.57
N ASP A 209 -9.93 -11.95 -16.21
CA ASP A 209 -11.08 -11.87 -17.11
C ASP A 209 -11.34 -10.44 -17.57
N TRP A 210 -11.25 -9.45 -16.67
CA TRP A 210 -11.43 -8.05 -17.02
C TRP A 210 -10.34 -7.53 -17.96
N TYR A 211 -9.07 -7.90 -17.70
CA TYR A 211 -7.93 -7.59 -18.58
C TYR A 211 -7.87 -8.48 -19.82
N ARG A 212 -8.67 -9.54 -19.89
CA ARG A 212 -8.70 -10.54 -20.98
C ARG A 212 -7.35 -11.21 -21.18
N ILE A 213 -6.71 -11.62 -20.12
CA ILE A 213 -5.43 -12.33 -20.14
C ILE A 213 -5.63 -13.79 -19.74
N ASP A 214 -4.80 -14.67 -20.30
CA ASP A 214 -4.78 -16.10 -20.00
C ASP A 214 -4.02 -16.34 -18.68
N ALA A 215 -4.70 -16.11 -17.55
CA ALA A 215 -4.17 -16.26 -16.19
C ALA A 215 -5.30 -16.27 -15.14
N GLY A 216 -4.96 -16.46 -13.89
CA GLY A 216 -5.85 -16.22 -12.74
C GLY A 216 -6.87 -17.34 -12.45
N HIS A 217 -6.82 -18.45 -13.17
CA HIS A 217 -7.65 -19.62 -12.99
C HIS A 217 -6.81 -20.88 -12.76
N LEU A 218 -7.38 -21.91 -12.11
CA LEU A 218 -6.74 -23.20 -11.81
C LEU A 218 -7.61 -24.36 -12.33
N ARG A 219 -7.87 -24.39 -13.63
CA ARG A 219 -8.56 -25.50 -14.31
C ARG A 219 -7.55 -26.40 -15.00
N ILE A 220 -7.94 -27.63 -15.32
CA ILE A 220 -7.10 -28.51 -16.13
C ILE A 220 -6.86 -27.85 -17.50
N GLY A 221 -5.58 -27.67 -17.87
CA GLY A 221 -5.17 -26.98 -19.10
C GLY A 221 -4.91 -25.48 -18.94
N ASP A 222 -5.27 -24.87 -17.82
CA ASP A 222 -4.93 -23.48 -17.54
C ASP A 222 -3.43 -23.30 -17.26
N ARG A 223 -2.99 -22.07 -17.38
CA ARG A 223 -1.62 -21.69 -17.05
C ARG A 223 -1.36 -21.85 -15.55
N ALA A 224 -0.32 -22.62 -15.21
CA ALA A 224 0.05 -22.88 -13.82
C ALA A 224 0.93 -21.76 -13.24
N ASP A 225 0.37 -20.54 -13.08
CA ASP A 225 0.94 -19.47 -12.27
C ASP A 225 0.26 -19.52 -10.90
N ILE A 226 0.96 -20.06 -9.91
CA ILE A 226 0.38 -20.46 -8.62
C ILE A 226 1.20 -19.86 -7.48
N VAL A 227 0.51 -19.31 -6.48
CA VAL A 227 1.09 -18.92 -5.20
C VAL A 227 0.50 -19.81 -4.11
N VAL A 228 1.36 -20.45 -3.34
CA VAL A 228 0.98 -21.25 -2.17
C VAL A 228 1.17 -20.40 -0.93
N ILE A 229 0.09 -20.22 -0.19
CA ILE A 229 0.03 -19.34 0.99
C ILE A 229 -0.31 -20.17 2.22
N ASP A 230 0.42 -19.94 3.31
CA ASP A 230 0.07 -20.47 4.63
C ASP A 230 -0.99 -19.54 5.28
N PRO A 231 -2.24 -20.01 5.46
CA PRO A 231 -3.29 -19.18 6.04
C PRO A 231 -3.07 -18.88 7.54
N GLU A 232 -2.26 -19.67 8.25
CA GLU A 232 -1.95 -19.43 9.66
C GLU A 232 -0.94 -18.29 9.85
N ARG A 233 -0.21 -17.94 8.76
CA ARG A 233 0.74 -16.84 8.70
C ARG A 233 0.17 -15.56 8.10
N LEU A 234 -1.13 -15.48 7.94
CA LEU A 234 -1.83 -14.22 7.64
C LEU A 234 -2.02 -13.44 8.95
N ASP A 235 -0.94 -12.96 9.52
CA ASP A 235 -0.87 -12.30 10.84
C ASP A 235 -0.30 -10.86 10.78
N GLU A 236 0.04 -10.30 11.92
CA GLU A 236 0.54 -8.93 12.04
C GLU A 236 1.88 -8.70 11.34
N SER A 237 2.70 -9.74 11.18
CA SER A 237 4.03 -9.64 10.54
C SER A 237 3.97 -9.13 9.10
N LEU A 238 2.81 -9.25 8.44
CA LEU A 238 2.58 -8.66 7.11
C LEU A 238 2.67 -7.12 7.10
N GLU A 239 2.61 -6.48 8.27
CA GLU A 239 2.67 -5.03 8.43
C GLU A 239 3.99 -4.55 9.02
N ASP A 240 4.90 -5.48 9.33
CA ASP A 240 6.20 -5.15 9.91
C ASP A 240 7.02 -4.25 9.00
N TYR A 241 7.58 -3.21 9.60
CA TYR A 241 8.50 -2.31 8.92
C TYR A 241 9.81 -3.03 8.60
N ALA A 242 10.22 -2.99 7.33
CA ALA A 242 11.50 -3.53 6.90
C ALA A 242 12.10 -2.72 5.76
N GLU A 243 13.41 -2.60 5.74
CA GLU A 243 14.18 -1.99 4.67
C GLU A 243 15.26 -2.94 4.16
N ALA A 244 15.61 -2.78 2.89
CA ALA A 244 16.73 -3.48 2.28
C ALA A 244 17.45 -2.59 1.26
N PRO A 245 18.78 -2.64 1.19
CA PRO A 245 19.54 -1.93 0.16
C PRO A 245 19.28 -2.54 -1.21
N VAL A 246 19.33 -1.71 -2.24
CA VAL A 246 19.25 -2.10 -3.65
C VAL A 246 20.56 -1.73 -4.32
N GLU A 247 21.41 -2.72 -4.61
CA GLU A 247 22.72 -2.49 -5.19
C GLU A 247 22.66 -1.77 -6.54
N GLN A 248 21.66 -2.11 -7.37
CA GLN A 248 21.42 -1.49 -8.69
C GLN A 248 21.13 0.01 -8.60
N TYR A 249 20.77 0.50 -7.44
CA TYR A 249 20.51 1.93 -7.16
C TYR A 249 21.57 2.53 -6.23
N GLY A 250 22.81 2.03 -6.30
CA GLY A 250 23.91 2.54 -5.50
C GLY A 250 23.77 2.32 -4.00
N GLY A 251 23.08 1.25 -3.60
CA GLY A 251 22.86 0.93 -2.19
C GLY A 251 21.71 1.71 -1.54
N LEU A 252 20.86 2.39 -2.32
CA LEU A 252 19.66 3.04 -1.79
C LEU A 252 18.85 2.05 -0.96
N SER A 253 18.63 2.36 0.31
CA SER A 253 17.72 1.61 1.16
C SER A 253 16.28 1.90 0.75
N ARG A 254 15.50 0.86 0.50
CA ARG A 254 14.07 0.95 0.19
C ARG A 254 13.24 0.14 1.16
N MET A 255 12.00 0.52 1.33
CA MET A 255 11.04 -0.30 2.06
C MET A 255 10.76 -1.59 1.31
N VAL A 256 10.63 -2.68 2.05
CA VAL A 256 10.30 -4.02 1.56
C VAL A 256 9.28 -4.68 2.48
N ASN A 257 8.55 -5.67 1.96
CA ASN A 257 7.77 -6.58 2.78
C ASN A 257 8.47 -7.94 2.85
N ARG A 258 8.48 -8.52 4.03
CA ARG A 258 9.02 -9.86 4.29
C ARG A 258 7.87 -10.82 4.58
N ASN A 259 7.51 -11.62 3.57
CA ASN A 259 6.38 -12.55 3.62
C ASN A 259 6.84 -14.00 3.47
N ASP A 260 8.08 -14.28 3.80
CA ASP A 260 8.75 -15.55 3.53
C ASP A 260 8.06 -16.73 4.24
N GLU A 261 7.50 -16.50 5.43
CA GLU A 261 6.72 -17.49 6.15
C GLU A 261 5.28 -17.64 5.64
N THR A 262 4.72 -16.59 5.05
CA THR A 262 3.34 -16.58 4.52
C THR A 262 3.29 -17.18 3.12
N VAL A 263 4.25 -16.84 2.25
CA VAL A 263 4.34 -17.36 0.88
C VAL A 263 5.28 -18.55 0.87
N ARG A 264 4.71 -19.76 0.83
CA ARG A 264 5.46 -21.02 0.87
C ARG A 264 6.08 -21.39 -0.45
N ALA A 265 5.41 -21.08 -1.57
CA ALA A 265 5.96 -21.33 -2.90
C ALA A 265 5.29 -20.43 -3.95
N VAL A 266 6.05 -20.13 -5.01
CA VAL A 266 5.56 -19.47 -6.22
C VAL A 266 5.96 -20.28 -7.43
N PHE A 267 4.97 -20.58 -8.29
CA PHE A 267 5.18 -21.26 -9.56
C PHE A 267 4.82 -20.30 -10.71
N VAL A 268 5.66 -20.27 -11.73
CA VAL A 268 5.41 -19.52 -12.96
C VAL A 268 5.47 -20.49 -14.14
N GLY A 269 4.33 -20.67 -14.81
CA GLY A 269 4.22 -21.66 -15.89
C GLY A 269 4.53 -23.09 -15.42
N GLY A 270 4.14 -23.45 -14.20
CA GLY A 270 4.37 -24.76 -13.60
C GLY A 270 5.78 -25.02 -13.06
N ARG A 271 6.66 -24.00 -13.08
CA ARG A 271 8.03 -24.11 -12.56
C ARG A 271 8.14 -23.37 -11.25
N ALA A 272 8.67 -24.02 -10.22
CA ALA A 272 8.91 -23.38 -8.93
C ALA A 272 10.02 -22.32 -9.06
N VAL A 273 9.68 -21.06 -8.79
CA VAL A 273 10.63 -19.93 -8.82
C VAL A 273 10.98 -19.42 -7.43
N PHE A 274 10.19 -19.76 -6.43
CA PHE A 274 10.41 -19.42 -5.03
C PHE A 274 9.84 -20.54 -4.15
N VAL A 275 10.60 -20.98 -3.15
CA VAL A 275 10.19 -22.02 -2.20
C VAL A 275 10.81 -21.72 -0.85
N ASP A 276 10.01 -21.75 0.21
CA ASP A 276 10.43 -21.63 1.61
C ASP A 276 11.40 -20.47 1.90
N GLY A 277 11.08 -19.30 1.41
CA GLY A 277 11.84 -18.06 1.67
C GLY A 277 12.95 -17.77 0.66
N GLU A 278 13.23 -18.64 -0.29
CA GLU A 278 14.35 -18.51 -1.23
C GLU A 278 13.91 -18.59 -2.70
N SER A 279 14.56 -17.78 -3.52
CA SER A 279 14.45 -17.92 -4.98
C SER A 279 15.20 -19.17 -5.45
N THR A 280 14.60 -19.94 -6.36
CA THR A 280 15.26 -21.12 -6.94
C THR A 280 16.31 -20.71 -7.97
N ASP A 281 17.22 -21.64 -8.31
CA ASP A 281 18.26 -21.45 -9.34
C ASP A 281 17.71 -21.17 -10.76
N LEU A 282 16.40 -21.34 -10.95
CA LEU A 282 15.75 -21.01 -12.22
C LEU A 282 15.64 -19.50 -12.44
N VAL A 283 15.58 -18.70 -11.37
CA VAL A 283 15.43 -17.24 -11.43
C VAL A 283 16.71 -16.62 -12.00
N GLY A 284 16.59 -15.93 -13.13
CA GLY A 284 17.74 -15.35 -13.84
C GLY A 284 18.48 -16.32 -14.77
N ALA A 285 18.41 -17.65 -14.55
CA ALA A 285 19.08 -18.67 -15.39
C ALA A 285 18.21 -19.14 -16.56
N GLN A 286 16.89 -19.16 -16.39
CA GLN A 286 15.95 -19.64 -17.40
C GLN A 286 14.73 -18.71 -17.53
N ARG A 287 14.14 -18.71 -18.74
CA ARG A 287 12.83 -18.07 -18.92
C ARG A 287 11.74 -18.95 -18.31
N THR A 288 11.14 -18.50 -17.21
CA THR A 288 10.02 -19.19 -16.57
C THR A 288 8.67 -18.60 -17.01
N GLY A 289 8.61 -17.29 -17.24
CA GLY A 289 7.40 -16.58 -17.65
C GLY A 289 7.29 -16.33 -19.17
N ARG A 290 6.13 -15.84 -19.58
CA ARG A 290 5.86 -15.34 -20.93
C ARG A 290 5.08 -14.02 -20.87
N PHE A 291 5.15 -13.21 -21.91
CA PHE A 291 4.30 -12.03 -22.03
C PHE A 291 2.85 -12.48 -22.29
N LEU A 292 1.92 -11.98 -21.44
CA LEU A 292 0.49 -12.24 -21.55
C LEU A 292 -0.17 -11.08 -22.31
N ARG A 293 -0.65 -11.34 -23.51
CA ARG A 293 -1.39 -10.34 -24.30
C ARG A 293 -2.87 -10.38 -23.94
N ALA A 294 -3.49 -9.20 -23.86
CA ALA A 294 -4.93 -9.11 -23.79
C ALA A 294 -5.55 -9.65 -25.11
N ALA A 295 -6.53 -10.54 -25.00
CA ALA A 295 -7.27 -11.05 -26.14
C ALA A 295 -8.27 -10.01 -26.65
N HIS A 296 -8.54 -10.00 -27.97
CA HIS A 296 -9.57 -9.12 -28.56
C HIS A 296 -11.00 -9.50 -28.14
N LYS A 297 -11.23 -10.79 -27.79
CA LYS A 297 -12.49 -11.29 -27.21
C LYS A 297 -12.15 -12.00 -25.91
N ALA A 298 -13.06 -11.97 -24.95
CA ALA A 298 -12.93 -12.81 -23.75
C ALA A 298 -12.73 -14.26 -24.20
N PRO A 299 -11.80 -15.02 -23.60
CA PRO A 299 -11.70 -16.44 -23.85
C PRO A 299 -13.05 -17.07 -23.59
N ALA A 300 -13.58 -17.82 -24.55
CA ALA A 300 -14.82 -18.56 -24.39
C ALA A 300 -14.53 -19.72 -23.44
N HIS A 301 -14.74 -19.53 -22.15
CA HIS A 301 -14.75 -20.62 -21.18
C HIS A 301 -16.04 -21.41 -21.35
N THR A 302 -16.03 -22.30 -22.31
CA THR A 302 -17.10 -23.30 -22.45
C THR A 302 -16.87 -24.33 -21.35
N ILE A 303 -17.65 -24.24 -20.28
CA ILE A 303 -17.75 -25.34 -19.32
C ILE A 303 -18.40 -26.50 -20.08
N GLN A 304 -17.62 -27.50 -20.42
CA GLN A 304 -18.22 -28.80 -20.80
C GLN A 304 -18.68 -29.48 -19.53
N GLU A 305 -19.99 -29.44 -19.28
CA GLU A 305 -20.64 -30.11 -18.13
C GLU A 305 -20.45 -31.64 -18.13
N SER A 306 -19.77 -32.22 -19.11
CA SER A 306 -19.59 -33.65 -19.25
C SER A 306 -18.45 -34.25 -18.40
N GLU A 307 -17.59 -33.45 -17.74
CA GLU A 307 -16.47 -33.99 -16.97
C GLU A 307 -16.71 -34.07 -15.44
N LEU A 308 -17.81 -33.51 -14.94
CA LEU A 308 -18.15 -33.59 -13.52
C LEU A 308 -18.84 -34.93 -13.10
N SER A 309 -19.13 -35.81 -14.02
CA SER A 309 -19.82 -37.10 -13.73
C SER A 309 -18.89 -38.29 -13.53
N SER A 310 -17.57 -38.13 -13.56
CA SER A 310 -16.62 -39.25 -13.47
C SER A 310 -15.79 -39.29 -12.17
N VAL A 311 -16.13 -38.47 -11.18
CA VAL A 311 -15.53 -38.55 -9.83
C VAL A 311 -16.68 -38.69 -8.81
N SER A 312 -17.20 -39.87 -8.74
CA SER A 312 -18.07 -40.34 -7.64
C SER A 312 -17.44 -41.57 -7.00
#